data_d57dbc3598ea9ce33b8ebc47815945af
#
_entry.id   d57dbc3598ea9ce33b8ebc47815945af
#
_cell.length_a   1.000
_cell.length_b   1.000
_cell.length_c   1.000
_cell.angle_alpha   90.00
_cell.angle_beta   90.00
_cell.angle_gamma   90.00
#
_symmetry.space_group_name_H-M   'P 1'
#
loop_
_entity.id
_entity.type
_entity.pdbx_description
1 polymer ?
#
loop_
_entity_poly.entity_id
_entity_poly.type
_entity_poly.pdbx_seq_one_letter_code
_entity_poly.pdbx_strand_id
1 'polypeptide(L)'
;MGIRIGRHTVGSEAPPFVIAEMSGNHNGSLQRALAIVDAVADAGAHALKLQTYTADTMTIDLAEREFVIDDPASLWAGRTLYDLYREAHTPWDWHAPIFERARARGLVAFSTPFDATAVDFLEALEVPCYKIASFENVDLPLIRRVAATGKPVIISTGLATLTEIGEAVAAARSAGCRDLVLLKCTSAYPASPADSHLRTISHLREAFGCEVGLSDHTLGSGAAIAAVALGATVIEKHVTLCRADGGVDSAFSMEPSELRQLVEDAERARLALGGVRYGPNASDRSSLRFRRSLYVVCDTRAGEVFTAENVRAIRPGLGLPPKDVDRVLGRTAARDISAGTALAWDLVE
;
A
#
# COMPACT_ATOMS: atom_id res chain seq x y z
N MET A 1 -11.11 -14.84 0.39
CA MET A 1 -10.04 -15.63 -0.28
C MET A 1 -9.19 -14.62 -1.05
N GLY A 2 -7.86 -14.70 -0.95
CA GLY A 2 -6.99 -13.76 -1.67
C GLY A 2 -6.77 -14.17 -3.12
N ILE A 3 -6.44 -13.19 -3.98
CA ILE A 3 -6.07 -13.40 -5.38
C ILE A 3 -4.64 -13.93 -5.45
N ARG A 4 -4.38 -14.89 -6.32
CA ARG A 4 -3.05 -15.44 -6.51
C ARG A 4 -2.35 -14.77 -7.69
N ILE A 5 -1.21 -14.09 -7.44
CA ILE A 5 -0.36 -13.50 -8.49
C ILE A 5 1.05 -14.09 -8.34
N GLY A 6 1.43 -14.98 -9.24
CA GLY A 6 2.63 -15.77 -9.11
C GLY A 6 2.66 -16.54 -7.79
N ARG A 7 3.70 -16.32 -6.97
CA ARG A 7 3.84 -16.94 -5.64
C ARG A 7 3.13 -16.19 -4.51
N HIS A 8 2.65 -14.98 -4.75
CA HIS A 8 2.06 -14.11 -3.74
C HIS A 8 0.54 -14.27 -3.67
N THR A 9 0.00 -14.04 -2.49
CA THR A 9 -1.43 -13.87 -2.26
C THR A 9 -1.70 -12.38 -2.04
N VAL A 10 -2.64 -11.83 -2.78
CA VAL A 10 -3.12 -10.44 -2.67
C VAL A 10 -4.46 -10.46 -1.93
N GLY A 11 -4.55 -9.73 -0.84
CA GLY A 11 -5.75 -9.65 -0.01
C GLY A 11 -5.46 -9.11 1.38
N SER A 12 -6.49 -8.83 2.17
CA SER A 12 -6.39 -8.16 3.49
C SER A 12 -5.52 -8.89 4.52
N GLU A 13 -5.42 -10.22 4.40
CA GLU A 13 -4.65 -11.05 5.33
C GLU A 13 -3.17 -11.18 4.95
N ALA A 14 -2.79 -10.72 3.74
CA ALA A 14 -1.43 -10.77 3.24
C ALA A 14 -0.75 -9.38 3.34
N PRO A 15 0.61 -9.31 3.30
CA PRO A 15 1.31 -8.05 3.09
C PRO A 15 0.80 -7.31 1.86
N PRO A 16 0.78 -5.96 1.86
CA PRO A 16 0.43 -5.20 0.66
C PRO A 16 1.35 -5.57 -0.50
N PHE A 17 0.77 -5.90 -1.65
CA PHE A 17 1.52 -6.30 -2.84
C PHE A 17 2.06 -5.04 -3.54
N VAL A 18 3.35 -4.78 -3.41
CA VAL A 18 4.01 -3.60 -3.98
C VAL A 18 4.53 -3.90 -5.37
N ILE A 19 4.05 -3.15 -6.35
CA ILE A 19 4.41 -3.22 -7.76
C ILE A 19 5.30 -2.02 -8.09
N ALA A 20 6.52 -2.29 -8.55
CA ALA A 20 7.43 -1.29 -9.07
C ALA A 20 7.22 -1.15 -10.59
N GLU A 21 6.77 0.01 -11.04
CA GLU A 21 6.60 0.35 -12.45
C GLU A 21 7.88 0.93 -13.03
N MET A 22 8.49 0.23 -13.99
CA MET A 22 9.69 0.74 -14.66
C MET A 22 9.37 1.83 -15.68
N SER A 23 8.27 1.65 -16.45
CA SER A 23 7.93 2.57 -17.54
C SER A 23 9.13 2.86 -18.45
N GLY A 24 9.28 4.09 -18.93
CA GLY A 24 10.40 4.55 -19.76
C GLY A 24 11.71 4.87 -19.00
N ASN A 25 11.80 4.62 -17.70
CA ASN A 25 12.97 4.97 -16.87
C ASN A 25 14.24 4.14 -17.18
N HIS A 26 14.14 3.17 -18.09
CA HIS A 26 15.30 2.49 -18.68
C HIS A 26 16.13 3.42 -19.58
N ASN A 27 15.62 4.60 -19.98
CA ASN A 27 16.32 5.62 -20.77
C ASN A 27 17.01 5.03 -22.02
N GLY A 28 16.32 4.12 -22.76
CA GLY A 28 16.84 3.49 -23.98
C GLY A 28 17.99 2.50 -23.74
N SER A 29 18.20 1.99 -22.54
CA SER A 29 19.28 1.07 -22.19
C SER A 29 18.76 -0.20 -21.51
N LEU A 30 18.95 -1.36 -22.16
CA LEU A 30 18.64 -2.66 -21.56
C LEU A 30 19.46 -2.89 -20.27
N GLN A 31 20.70 -2.44 -20.24
CA GLN A 31 21.54 -2.61 -19.05
C GLN A 31 20.99 -1.81 -17.86
N ARG A 32 20.46 -0.60 -18.11
CA ARG A 32 19.79 0.20 -17.09
C ARG A 32 18.49 -0.48 -16.65
N ALA A 33 17.71 -1.03 -17.58
CA ALA A 33 16.51 -1.80 -17.25
C ALA A 33 16.83 -2.96 -16.29
N LEU A 34 17.88 -3.75 -16.59
CA LEU A 34 18.32 -4.85 -15.73
C LEU A 34 18.83 -4.36 -14.36
N ALA A 35 19.49 -3.21 -14.30
CA ALA A 35 19.91 -2.60 -13.03
C ALA A 35 18.70 -2.12 -12.21
N ILE A 36 17.63 -1.63 -12.84
CA ILE A 36 16.36 -1.31 -12.16
C ILE A 36 15.73 -2.58 -11.58
N VAL A 37 15.72 -3.70 -12.33
CA VAL A 37 15.23 -5.00 -11.80
C VAL A 37 15.96 -5.36 -10.51
N ASP A 38 17.29 -5.28 -10.51
CA ASP A 38 18.11 -5.61 -9.34
C ASP A 38 17.79 -4.69 -8.15
N ALA A 39 17.71 -3.39 -8.39
CA ALA A 39 17.38 -2.40 -7.36
C ALA A 39 15.98 -2.60 -6.77
N VAL A 40 14.99 -2.94 -7.60
CA VAL A 40 13.62 -3.26 -7.18
C VAL A 40 13.59 -4.51 -6.29
N ALA A 41 14.33 -5.55 -6.68
CA ALA A 41 14.45 -6.77 -5.88
C ALA A 41 15.14 -6.51 -4.54
N ASP A 42 16.24 -5.74 -4.54
CA ASP A 42 16.97 -5.38 -3.33
C ASP A 42 16.14 -4.47 -2.39
N ALA A 43 15.23 -3.67 -2.94
CA ALA A 43 14.27 -2.90 -2.15
C ALA A 43 13.17 -3.75 -1.51
N GLY A 44 13.03 -5.03 -1.91
CA GLY A 44 12.03 -5.95 -1.35
C GLY A 44 10.63 -5.79 -1.96
N ALA A 45 10.48 -5.12 -3.11
CA ALA A 45 9.20 -5.09 -3.82
C ALA A 45 8.79 -6.50 -4.28
N HIS A 46 7.51 -6.68 -4.57
CA HIS A 46 6.95 -8.00 -4.91
C HIS A 46 6.93 -8.24 -6.41
N ALA A 47 6.78 -7.18 -7.20
CA ALA A 47 6.66 -7.28 -8.64
C ALA A 47 7.35 -6.12 -9.35
N LEU A 48 7.82 -6.42 -10.57
CA LEU A 48 8.20 -5.43 -11.57
C LEU A 48 7.15 -5.40 -12.67
N LYS A 49 6.72 -4.21 -13.08
CA LYS A 49 5.81 -4.01 -14.21
C LYS A 49 6.49 -3.25 -15.33
N LEU A 50 6.22 -3.64 -16.56
CA LEU A 50 6.59 -2.96 -17.79
C LEU A 50 5.36 -2.40 -18.51
N GLN A 51 5.59 -1.70 -19.59
CA GLN A 51 4.59 -1.27 -20.58
C GLN A 51 4.93 -1.88 -21.93
N THR A 52 3.94 -2.51 -22.57
CA THR A 52 4.12 -3.22 -23.83
C THR A 52 3.29 -2.57 -24.92
N TYR A 53 3.94 -1.73 -25.70
CA TYR A 53 3.38 -1.02 -26.86
C TYR A 53 4.49 -0.66 -27.85
N THR A 54 4.09 -0.19 -29.03
CA THR A 54 4.96 0.55 -29.94
C THR A 54 4.34 1.93 -30.19
N ALA A 55 5.10 2.90 -30.70
CA ALA A 55 4.53 4.20 -31.03
C ALA A 55 3.36 4.07 -32.00
N ASP A 56 3.46 3.14 -32.98
CA ASP A 56 2.42 2.89 -33.98
C ASP A 56 1.13 2.28 -33.40
N THR A 57 1.20 1.55 -32.29
CA THR A 57 0.00 1.01 -31.62
C THR A 57 -0.67 2.01 -30.70
N MET A 58 0.03 3.10 -30.35
CA MET A 58 -0.47 4.15 -29.46
C MET A 58 -1.04 5.35 -30.21
N THR A 59 -0.44 5.71 -31.36
CA THR A 59 -0.78 6.92 -32.10
C THR A 59 -0.23 6.86 -33.52
N ILE A 60 -0.32 7.95 -34.27
CA ILE A 60 0.25 8.09 -35.61
C ILE A 60 1.38 9.14 -35.62
N ASP A 61 2.32 9.01 -36.55
CA ASP A 61 3.42 9.97 -36.73
C ASP A 61 2.91 11.25 -37.41
N LEU A 62 2.34 12.15 -36.61
CA LEU A 62 1.80 13.43 -37.05
C LEU A 62 2.22 14.54 -36.08
N ALA A 63 2.84 15.59 -36.57
CA ALA A 63 3.35 16.73 -35.77
C ALA A 63 2.41 17.94 -35.82
N GLU A 64 1.09 17.71 -35.76
CA GLU A 64 0.08 18.78 -35.83
C GLU A 64 -1.09 18.51 -34.89
N ARG A 65 -1.82 19.57 -34.53
CA ARG A 65 -3.08 19.54 -33.77
C ARG A 65 -2.97 18.74 -32.47
N GLU A 66 -3.94 17.88 -32.20
CA GLU A 66 -4.08 17.04 -31.04
C GLU A 66 -2.95 16.00 -30.85
N PHE A 67 -2.08 15.81 -31.84
CA PHE A 67 -0.91 14.92 -31.73
C PHE A 67 0.34 15.62 -31.15
N VAL A 68 0.26 16.91 -30.86
CA VAL A 68 1.28 17.68 -30.15
C VAL A 68 0.78 17.99 -28.73
N ILE A 69 1.61 17.76 -27.73
CA ILE A 69 1.30 18.09 -26.33
C ILE A 69 1.47 19.60 -26.15
N ASP A 70 0.37 20.34 -26.11
CA ASP A 70 0.33 21.80 -26.04
C ASP A 70 0.12 22.36 -24.62
N ASP A 71 -0.14 21.52 -23.62
CA ASP A 71 -0.25 21.92 -22.21
C ASP A 71 1.12 22.34 -21.64
N PRO A 72 1.33 23.64 -21.35
CA PRO A 72 2.60 24.12 -20.83
C PRO A 72 2.94 23.60 -19.42
N ALA A 73 1.96 23.06 -18.69
CA ALA A 73 2.18 22.45 -17.39
C ALA A 73 2.63 20.98 -17.49
N SER A 74 2.55 20.37 -18.67
CA SER A 74 2.99 19.00 -18.90
C SER A 74 4.52 18.89 -18.88
N LEU A 75 5.05 17.81 -18.29
CA LEU A 75 6.48 17.47 -18.36
C LEU A 75 6.96 17.25 -19.80
N TRP A 76 6.04 16.98 -20.72
CA TRP A 76 6.31 16.62 -22.11
C TRP A 76 5.84 17.71 -23.09
N ALA A 77 5.57 18.94 -22.62
CA ALA A 77 5.09 20.04 -23.42
C ALA A 77 5.93 20.27 -24.69
N GLY A 78 5.28 20.48 -25.82
CA GLY A 78 5.91 20.75 -27.12
C GLY A 78 6.40 19.51 -27.88
N ARG A 79 6.27 18.30 -27.31
CA ARG A 79 6.60 17.06 -27.98
C ARG A 79 5.40 16.53 -28.77
N THR A 80 5.65 15.72 -29.83
CA THR A 80 4.63 14.92 -30.43
C THR A 80 4.35 13.68 -29.57
N LEU A 81 3.12 13.17 -29.57
CA LEU A 81 2.79 11.90 -28.90
C LEU A 81 3.63 10.76 -29.48
N TYR A 82 3.86 10.74 -30.80
CA TYR A 82 4.63 9.68 -31.44
C TYR A 82 6.09 9.64 -30.97
N ASP A 83 6.77 10.81 -30.92
CA ASP A 83 8.15 10.88 -30.45
C ASP A 83 8.27 10.53 -28.97
N LEU A 84 7.28 10.94 -28.16
CA LEU A 84 7.26 10.59 -26.73
C LEU A 84 7.12 9.06 -26.55
N TYR A 85 6.17 8.44 -27.23
CA TYR A 85 5.98 6.98 -27.12
C TYR A 85 7.15 6.20 -27.73
N ARG A 86 7.76 6.68 -28.81
CA ARG A 86 8.95 6.08 -29.41
C ARG A 86 10.16 6.09 -28.44
N GLU A 87 10.31 7.14 -27.64
CA GLU A 87 11.37 7.21 -26.62
C GLU A 87 11.05 6.36 -25.41
N ALA A 88 9.81 6.41 -24.94
CA ALA A 88 9.41 5.80 -23.67
C ALA A 88 9.17 4.28 -23.76
N HIS A 89 8.88 3.73 -24.96
CA HIS A 89 8.53 2.32 -25.09
C HIS A 89 9.69 1.40 -24.68
N THR A 90 9.34 0.27 -24.07
CA THR A 90 10.29 -0.82 -23.86
C THR A 90 10.35 -1.67 -25.12
N PRO A 91 11.50 -1.77 -25.81
CA PRO A 91 11.64 -2.67 -26.97
C PRO A 91 11.15 -4.08 -26.65
N TRP A 92 10.41 -4.70 -27.54
CA TRP A 92 9.78 -6.00 -27.26
C TRP A 92 10.77 -7.12 -27.02
N ASP A 93 11.93 -7.10 -27.69
CA ASP A 93 13.04 -8.03 -27.48
C ASP A 93 13.71 -7.92 -26.09
N TRP A 94 13.46 -6.83 -25.35
CA TRP A 94 13.97 -6.65 -23.99
C TRP A 94 13.09 -7.32 -22.92
N HIS A 95 11.84 -7.62 -23.22
CA HIS A 95 10.91 -8.18 -22.23
C HIS A 95 11.40 -9.54 -21.70
N ALA A 96 11.82 -10.44 -22.58
CA ALA A 96 12.33 -11.77 -22.18
C ALA A 96 13.51 -11.67 -21.20
N PRO A 97 14.63 -10.99 -21.51
CA PRO A 97 15.75 -10.87 -20.58
C PRO A 97 15.40 -10.11 -19.29
N ILE A 98 14.52 -9.10 -19.34
CA ILE A 98 14.06 -8.39 -18.14
C ILE A 98 13.22 -9.33 -17.25
N PHE A 99 12.30 -10.08 -17.83
CA PHE A 99 11.44 -11.02 -17.07
C PHE A 99 12.25 -12.19 -16.51
N GLU A 100 13.24 -12.72 -17.24
CA GLU A 100 14.17 -13.73 -16.74
C GLU A 100 14.97 -13.20 -15.55
N ARG A 101 15.53 -11.99 -15.65
CA ARG A 101 16.24 -11.36 -14.54
C ARG A 101 15.34 -11.15 -13.34
N ALA A 102 14.13 -10.67 -13.53
CA ALA A 102 13.14 -10.45 -12.47
C ALA A 102 12.79 -11.78 -11.75
N ARG A 103 12.51 -12.85 -12.51
CA ARG A 103 12.25 -14.18 -11.95
C ARG A 103 13.44 -14.73 -11.18
N ALA A 104 14.66 -14.59 -11.71
CA ALA A 104 15.90 -15.00 -11.04
C ALA A 104 16.12 -14.25 -9.72
N ARG A 105 15.68 -13.00 -9.64
CA ARG A 105 15.69 -12.17 -8.42
C ARG A 105 14.48 -12.40 -7.53
N GLY A 106 13.56 -13.28 -7.92
CA GLY A 106 12.38 -13.62 -7.14
C GLY A 106 11.23 -12.62 -7.25
N LEU A 107 11.24 -11.73 -8.22
CA LEU A 107 10.12 -10.84 -8.51
C LEU A 107 9.08 -11.52 -9.39
N VAL A 108 7.82 -11.15 -9.22
CA VAL A 108 6.80 -11.34 -10.24
C VAL A 108 7.03 -10.32 -11.34
N ALA A 109 7.08 -10.78 -12.60
CA ALA A 109 7.25 -9.89 -13.75
C ALA A 109 6.02 -9.97 -14.66
N PHE A 110 5.46 -8.81 -15.01
CA PHE A 110 4.31 -8.69 -15.89
C PHE A 110 4.28 -7.31 -16.56
N SER A 111 3.28 -7.06 -17.39
CA SER A 111 3.22 -5.82 -18.14
C SER A 111 1.79 -5.30 -18.33
N THR A 112 1.69 -4.06 -18.76
CA THR A 112 0.49 -3.43 -19.29
C THR A 112 0.51 -3.57 -20.80
N PRO A 113 -0.39 -4.35 -21.44
CA PRO A 113 -0.62 -4.30 -22.87
C PRO A 113 -1.48 -3.08 -23.22
N PHE A 114 -1.22 -2.47 -24.38
CA PHE A 114 -2.00 -1.34 -24.88
C PHE A 114 -2.83 -1.70 -26.13
N ASP A 115 -2.65 -2.92 -26.64
CA ASP A 115 -3.39 -3.45 -27.80
C ASP A 115 -3.41 -4.99 -27.78
N ALA A 116 -4.15 -5.59 -28.69
CA ALA A 116 -4.30 -7.04 -28.77
C ALA A 116 -3.00 -7.78 -29.10
N THR A 117 -2.12 -7.17 -29.91
CA THR A 117 -0.84 -7.80 -30.27
C THR A 117 0.11 -7.89 -29.09
N ALA A 118 0.07 -6.88 -28.21
CA ALA A 118 0.79 -6.88 -26.94
C ALA A 118 0.29 -7.99 -26.00
N VAL A 119 -1.02 -8.27 -25.98
CA VAL A 119 -1.57 -9.41 -25.22
C VAL A 119 -1.02 -10.74 -25.73
N ASP A 120 -1.02 -10.95 -27.06
CA ASP A 120 -0.52 -12.18 -27.68
C ASP A 120 0.98 -12.37 -27.40
N PHE A 121 1.75 -11.30 -27.48
CA PHE A 121 3.17 -11.30 -27.14
C PHE A 121 3.42 -11.66 -25.66
N LEU A 122 2.65 -11.08 -24.75
CA LEU A 122 2.80 -11.34 -23.30
C LEU A 122 2.32 -12.74 -22.92
N GLU A 123 1.34 -13.32 -23.64
CA GLU A 123 0.96 -14.72 -23.46
C GLU A 123 2.11 -15.67 -23.81
N ALA A 124 2.86 -15.39 -24.87
CA ALA A 124 4.05 -16.16 -25.26
C ALA A 124 5.19 -16.07 -24.19
N LEU A 125 5.21 -15.00 -23.39
CA LEU A 125 6.15 -14.82 -22.28
C LEU A 125 5.63 -15.36 -20.93
N GLU A 126 4.43 -15.96 -20.92
CA GLU A 126 3.80 -16.60 -19.76
C GLU A 126 3.67 -15.66 -18.55
N VAL A 127 3.25 -14.40 -18.77
CA VAL A 127 3.02 -13.46 -17.67
C VAL A 127 1.95 -14.00 -16.70
N PRO A 128 2.13 -13.82 -15.38
CA PRO A 128 1.21 -14.38 -14.38
C PRO A 128 -0.06 -13.56 -14.17
N CYS A 129 -0.11 -12.31 -14.63
CA CYS A 129 -1.25 -11.39 -14.54
C CYS A 129 -1.11 -10.27 -15.56
N TYR A 130 -2.16 -9.48 -15.70
CA TYR A 130 -2.21 -8.33 -16.59
C TYR A 130 -2.57 -7.05 -15.87
N LYS A 131 -2.09 -5.92 -16.41
CA LYS A 131 -2.50 -4.59 -16.00
C LYS A 131 -3.23 -3.89 -17.15
N ILE A 132 -4.31 -3.19 -16.84
CA ILE A 132 -4.95 -2.20 -17.71
C ILE A 132 -4.68 -0.83 -17.10
N ALA A 133 -4.06 0.07 -17.86
CA ALA A 133 -3.77 1.42 -17.40
C ALA A 133 -5.04 2.30 -17.37
N SER A 134 -4.92 3.49 -16.77
CA SER A 134 -6.08 4.36 -16.56
C SER A 134 -6.69 4.87 -17.86
N PHE A 135 -5.87 5.13 -18.86
CA PHE A 135 -6.35 5.63 -20.16
C PHE A 135 -7.08 4.54 -20.97
N GLU A 136 -6.78 3.27 -20.71
CA GLU A 136 -7.35 2.10 -21.39
C GLU A 136 -8.53 1.47 -20.61
N ASN A 137 -8.94 2.04 -19.46
CA ASN A 137 -10.04 1.46 -18.69
C ASN A 137 -11.42 1.57 -19.39
N VAL A 138 -11.52 2.36 -20.45
CA VAL A 138 -12.68 2.47 -21.34
C VAL A 138 -12.53 1.63 -22.61
N ASP A 139 -11.38 1.02 -22.87
CA ASP A 139 -11.17 0.08 -23.98
C ASP A 139 -11.73 -1.31 -23.61
N LEU A 140 -13.04 -1.44 -23.69
CA LEU A 140 -13.72 -2.68 -23.33
C LEU A 140 -13.30 -3.87 -24.21
N PRO A 141 -13.00 -3.72 -25.52
CA PRO A 141 -12.41 -4.78 -26.33
C PRO A 141 -11.10 -5.32 -25.79
N LEU A 142 -10.16 -4.44 -25.44
CA LEU A 142 -8.87 -4.81 -24.83
C LEU A 142 -9.08 -5.52 -23.49
N ILE A 143 -9.94 -4.98 -22.62
CA ILE A 143 -10.27 -5.58 -21.32
C ILE A 143 -10.82 -7.01 -21.51
N ARG A 144 -11.73 -7.24 -22.45
CA ARG A 144 -12.26 -8.59 -22.74
C ARG A 144 -11.16 -9.53 -23.24
N ARG A 145 -10.26 -9.03 -24.13
CA ARG A 145 -9.14 -9.82 -24.65
C ARG A 145 -8.21 -10.28 -23.53
N VAL A 146 -7.84 -9.37 -22.62
CA VAL A 146 -7.02 -9.66 -21.44
C VAL A 146 -7.75 -10.63 -20.50
N ALA A 147 -9.02 -10.38 -20.19
CA ALA A 147 -9.80 -11.21 -19.27
C ALA A 147 -10.00 -12.65 -19.80
N ALA A 148 -10.11 -12.82 -21.12
CA ALA A 148 -10.25 -14.13 -21.76
C ALA A 148 -9.02 -15.04 -21.59
N THR A 149 -7.86 -14.51 -21.17
CA THR A 149 -6.68 -15.31 -20.80
C THR A 149 -6.88 -16.15 -19.53
N GLY A 150 -7.90 -15.81 -18.71
CA GLY A 150 -8.17 -16.46 -17.43
C GLY A 150 -7.20 -16.11 -16.31
N LYS A 151 -6.26 -15.20 -16.55
CA LYS A 151 -5.29 -14.71 -15.56
C LYS A 151 -5.85 -13.56 -14.74
N PRO A 152 -5.31 -13.27 -13.54
CA PRO A 152 -5.67 -12.08 -12.75
C PRO A 152 -5.49 -10.79 -13.55
N VAL A 153 -6.44 -9.87 -13.39
CA VAL A 153 -6.44 -8.56 -14.07
C VAL A 153 -6.43 -7.44 -13.02
N ILE A 154 -5.53 -6.49 -13.20
CA ILE A 154 -5.40 -5.29 -12.37
C ILE A 154 -5.81 -4.10 -13.24
N ILE A 155 -6.84 -3.34 -12.87
CA ILE A 155 -7.33 -2.19 -13.65
C ILE A 155 -7.15 -0.91 -12.83
N SER A 156 -6.44 0.08 -13.37
CA SER A 156 -6.40 1.44 -12.81
C SER A 156 -7.63 2.23 -13.23
N THR A 157 -8.19 3.02 -12.27
CA THR A 157 -9.47 3.71 -12.43
C THR A 157 -9.32 5.24 -12.55
N GLY A 158 -8.13 5.73 -12.88
CA GLY A 158 -7.93 7.15 -13.14
C GLY A 158 -8.80 7.66 -14.28
N LEU A 159 -9.25 8.92 -14.19
CA LEU A 159 -10.14 9.60 -15.14
C LEU A 159 -11.56 9.03 -15.25
N ALA A 160 -11.76 7.74 -14.93
CA ALA A 160 -13.05 7.07 -15.13
C ALA A 160 -14.11 7.51 -14.12
N THR A 161 -15.33 7.65 -14.60
CA THR A 161 -16.55 7.75 -13.80
C THR A 161 -16.91 6.39 -13.19
N LEU A 162 -17.76 6.38 -12.17
CA LEU A 162 -18.26 5.13 -11.58
C LEU A 162 -18.95 4.22 -12.61
N THR A 163 -19.64 4.80 -13.59
CA THR A 163 -20.29 4.07 -14.67
C THR A 163 -19.28 3.38 -15.55
N GLU A 164 -18.26 4.07 -16.02
CA GLU A 164 -17.19 3.52 -16.85
C GLU A 164 -16.40 2.42 -16.12
N ILE A 165 -16.13 2.60 -14.82
CA ILE A 165 -15.54 1.52 -14.01
C ILE A 165 -16.47 0.30 -13.96
N GLY A 166 -17.79 0.52 -13.82
CA GLY A 166 -18.79 -0.54 -13.85
C GLY A 166 -18.79 -1.30 -15.16
N GLU A 167 -18.68 -0.58 -16.30
CA GLU A 167 -18.58 -1.17 -17.65
C GLU A 167 -17.30 -2.00 -17.81
N ALA A 168 -16.16 -1.49 -17.36
CA ALA A 168 -14.88 -2.20 -17.37
C ALA A 168 -14.94 -3.50 -16.54
N VAL A 169 -15.49 -3.44 -15.33
CA VAL A 169 -15.68 -4.61 -14.44
C VAL A 169 -16.63 -5.63 -15.09
N ALA A 170 -17.74 -5.18 -15.66
CA ALA A 170 -18.69 -6.05 -16.35
C ALA A 170 -18.04 -6.72 -17.58
N ALA A 171 -17.27 -5.96 -18.38
CA ALA A 171 -16.53 -6.49 -19.52
C ALA A 171 -15.52 -7.57 -19.10
N ALA A 172 -14.73 -7.31 -18.05
CA ALA A 172 -13.77 -8.27 -17.53
C ALA A 172 -14.46 -9.55 -17.03
N ARG A 173 -15.49 -9.41 -16.19
CA ARG A 173 -16.21 -10.56 -15.61
C ARG A 173 -16.94 -11.39 -16.66
N SER A 174 -17.60 -10.75 -17.63
CA SER A 174 -18.30 -11.45 -18.72
C SER A 174 -17.35 -12.24 -19.62
N ALA A 175 -16.08 -11.81 -19.73
CA ALA A 175 -15.04 -12.52 -20.46
C ALA A 175 -14.28 -13.58 -19.61
N GLY A 176 -14.71 -13.84 -18.37
CA GLY A 176 -14.21 -14.93 -17.54
C GLY A 176 -13.21 -14.52 -16.45
N CYS A 177 -12.90 -13.23 -16.27
CA CYS A 177 -12.03 -12.78 -15.19
C CYS A 177 -12.68 -13.06 -13.83
N ARG A 178 -12.01 -13.88 -13.01
CA ARG A 178 -12.43 -14.18 -11.63
C ARG A 178 -11.64 -13.36 -10.60
N ASP A 179 -10.39 -13.11 -10.89
CA ASP A 179 -9.41 -12.45 -10.03
C ASP A 179 -9.19 -11.02 -10.52
N LEU A 180 -9.96 -10.08 -9.98
CA LEU A 180 -9.94 -8.66 -10.38
C LEU A 180 -9.45 -7.80 -9.22
N VAL A 181 -8.54 -6.88 -9.53
CA VAL A 181 -8.07 -5.80 -8.65
C VAL A 181 -8.36 -4.45 -9.28
N LEU A 182 -8.95 -3.53 -8.54
CA LEU A 182 -9.14 -2.14 -8.95
C LEU A 182 -8.17 -1.23 -8.21
N LEU A 183 -7.39 -0.44 -8.93
CA LEU A 183 -6.50 0.55 -8.33
C LEU A 183 -7.11 1.95 -8.47
N LYS A 184 -7.41 2.60 -7.34
CA LYS A 184 -7.63 4.05 -7.38
C LYS A 184 -6.38 4.70 -7.97
N CYS A 185 -6.56 5.63 -8.88
CA CYS A 185 -5.47 6.32 -9.53
C CYS A 185 -5.81 7.81 -9.73
N THR A 186 -4.79 8.66 -9.70
CA THR A 186 -4.84 10.05 -10.16
C THR A 186 -3.86 10.17 -11.30
N SER A 187 -4.37 10.39 -12.52
CA SER A 187 -3.58 10.43 -13.76
C SER A 187 -3.04 11.85 -14.01
N ALA A 188 -2.27 12.36 -13.05
CA ALA A 188 -1.45 13.57 -13.15
C ALA A 188 0.00 13.18 -12.76
N TYR A 189 0.98 13.79 -13.38
CA TYR A 189 2.39 13.38 -13.34
C TYR A 189 3.33 14.58 -13.09
N PRO A 190 3.73 14.89 -11.81
CA PRO A 190 3.29 14.26 -10.57
C PRO A 190 1.85 14.61 -10.17
N ALA A 191 1.23 13.73 -9.38
CA ALA A 191 -0.08 14.00 -8.79
C ALA A 191 0.05 14.80 -7.49
N SER A 192 -0.91 15.73 -7.25
CA SER A 192 -1.06 16.35 -5.95
C SER A 192 -1.68 15.36 -4.95
N PRO A 193 -1.16 15.23 -3.72
CA PRO A 193 -1.82 14.43 -2.68
C PRO A 193 -3.27 14.87 -2.39
N ALA A 194 -3.60 16.15 -2.58
CA ALA A 194 -4.95 16.66 -2.40
C ALA A 194 -5.97 16.04 -3.38
N ASP A 195 -5.52 15.60 -4.55
CA ASP A 195 -6.34 15.01 -5.60
C ASP A 195 -6.44 13.47 -5.51
N SER A 196 -5.77 12.88 -4.53
CA SER A 196 -5.71 11.42 -4.38
C SER A 196 -7.07 10.81 -3.99
N HIS A 197 -7.91 11.53 -3.24
CA HIS A 197 -9.25 11.08 -2.81
C HIS A 197 -9.28 9.61 -2.35
N LEU A 198 -8.37 9.23 -1.46
CA LEU A 198 -8.08 7.83 -1.08
C LEU A 198 -9.29 7.10 -0.47
N ARG A 199 -10.27 7.80 0.07
CA ARG A 199 -11.53 7.18 0.56
C ARG A 199 -12.29 6.43 -0.55
N THR A 200 -12.03 6.74 -1.82
CA THR A 200 -12.56 6.01 -2.98
C THR A 200 -12.14 4.54 -2.97
N ILE A 201 -11.00 4.19 -2.35
CA ILE A 201 -10.51 2.81 -2.28
C ILE A 201 -11.52 1.90 -1.56
N SER A 202 -11.99 2.30 -0.38
CA SER A 202 -13.00 1.53 0.36
C SER A 202 -14.31 1.43 -0.41
N HIS A 203 -14.73 2.53 -1.06
CA HIS A 203 -15.96 2.55 -1.88
C HIS A 203 -15.85 1.63 -3.11
N LEU A 204 -14.70 1.57 -3.79
CA LEU A 204 -14.48 0.63 -4.90
C LEU A 204 -14.65 -0.83 -4.45
N ARG A 205 -14.13 -1.17 -3.26
CA ARG A 205 -14.31 -2.52 -2.69
C ARG A 205 -15.78 -2.84 -2.44
N GLU A 206 -16.49 -1.91 -1.83
CA GLU A 206 -17.93 -2.06 -1.54
C GLU A 206 -18.77 -2.17 -2.80
N ALA A 207 -18.53 -1.28 -3.77
CA ALA A 207 -19.30 -1.21 -5.01
C ALA A 207 -19.10 -2.41 -5.92
N PHE A 208 -17.88 -2.94 -6.00
CA PHE A 208 -17.53 -3.95 -7.01
C PHE A 208 -17.17 -5.33 -6.41
N GLY A 209 -17.03 -5.47 -5.08
CA GLY A 209 -16.74 -6.76 -4.43
C GLY A 209 -15.46 -7.40 -4.95
N CYS A 210 -14.38 -6.63 -5.13
CA CYS A 210 -13.08 -7.11 -5.58
C CYS A 210 -11.96 -6.55 -4.69
N GLU A 211 -10.73 -7.05 -4.87
CA GLU A 211 -9.56 -6.45 -4.22
C GLU A 211 -9.29 -5.06 -4.77
N VAL A 212 -8.74 -4.20 -3.92
CA VAL A 212 -8.50 -2.79 -4.25
C VAL A 212 -7.11 -2.34 -3.86
N GLY A 213 -6.62 -1.31 -4.54
CA GLY A 213 -5.31 -0.74 -4.27
C GLY A 213 -5.19 0.71 -4.74
N LEU A 214 -3.94 1.16 -4.81
CA LEU A 214 -3.58 2.49 -5.28
C LEU A 214 -2.50 2.38 -6.36
N SER A 215 -2.71 3.05 -7.50
CA SER A 215 -1.65 3.43 -8.45
C SER A 215 -1.32 4.89 -8.17
N ASP A 216 -0.13 5.13 -7.63
CA ASP A 216 0.24 6.38 -6.98
C ASP A 216 1.34 7.14 -7.72
N HIS A 217 1.02 8.33 -8.20
CA HIS A 217 1.91 9.26 -8.87
C HIS A 217 2.30 10.46 -7.99
N THR A 218 1.95 10.45 -6.69
CA THR A 218 2.39 11.49 -5.75
C THR A 218 3.86 11.29 -5.38
N LEU A 219 4.53 12.36 -4.96
CA LEU A 219 5.89 12.25 -4.43
C LEU A 219 5.87 11.63 -3.02
N GLY A 220 6.88 10.82 -2.73
CA GLY A 220 7.02 10.14 -1.43
C GLY A 220 6.04 8.99 -1.23
N SER A 221 5.89 8.51 0.02
CA SER A 221 5.12 7.32 0.39
C SER A 221 3.81 7.62 1.15
N GLY A 222 3.55 8.88 1.52
CA GLY A 222 2.46 9.24 2.41
C GLY A 222 1.07 8.82 1.92
N ALA A 223 0.76 9.04 0.63
CA ALA A 223 -0.50 8.62 0.02
C ALA A 223 -0.62 7.08 0.00
N ALA A 224 0.45 6.37 -0.35
CA ALA A 224 0.47 4.91 -0.39
C ALA A 224 0.24 4.27 0.98
N ILE A 225 0.88 4.79 2.03
CA ILE A 225 0.68 4.31 3.41
C ILE A 225 -0.74 4.61 3.90
N ALA A 226 -1.28 5.80 3.61
CA ALA A 226 -2.68 6.13 3.92
C ALA A 226 -3.66 5.23 3.17
N ALA A 227 -3.35 4.83 1.92
CA ALA A 227 -4.16 3.90 1.15
C ALA A 227 -4.22 2.50 1.80
N VAL A 228 -3.09 2.00 2.33
CA VAL A 228 -3.05 0.73 3.09
C VAL A 228 -3.99 0.81 4.29
N ALA A 229 -4.00 1.92 5.03
CA ALA A 229 -4.90 2.13 6.16
C ALA A 229 -6.39 2.16 5.75
N LEU A 230 -6.69 2.50 4.50
CA LEU A 230 -8.02 2.48 3.90
C LEU A 230 -8.36 1.16 3.20
N GLY A 231 -7.51 0.15 3.34
CA GLY A 231 -7.75 -1.21 2.86
C GLY A 231 -7.11 -1.53 1.52
N ALA A 232 -6.20 -0.70 0.98
CA ALA A 232 -5.45 -1.07 -0.21
C ALA A 232 -4.60 -2.32 0.04
N THR A 233 -4.74 -3.32 -0.82
CA THR A 233 -3.96 -4.55 -0.81
C THR A 233 -2.88 -4.59 -1.88
N VAL A 234 -2.91 -3.64 -2.81
CA VAL A 234 -1.94 -3.43 -3.88
C VAL A 234 -1.51 -1.97 -3.91
N ILE A 235 -0.21 -1.73 -4.01
CA ILE A 235 0.38 -0.41 -4.23
C ILE A 235 1.26 -0.47 -5.48
N GLU A 236 1.02 0.43 -6.44
CA GLU A 236 1.84 0.58 -7.64
C GLU A 236 2.52 1.95 -7.62
N LYS A 237 3.84 1.98 -7.83
CA LYS A 237 4.67 3.20 -7.89
C LYS A 237 5.68 3.10 -9.02
N HIS A 238 5.89 4.21 -9.73
CA HIS A 238 7.00 4.33 -10.67
C HIS A 238 8.34 4.32 -9.94
N VAL A 239 9.36 3.71 -10.57
CA VAL A 239 10.71 3.61 -10.03
C VAL A 239 11.76 4.00 -11.04
N THR A 240 12.84 4.62 -10.57
CA THR A 240 14.06 4.93 -11.34
C THR A 240 15.28 4.65 -10.48
N LEU A 241 16.47 4.54 -11.06
CA LEU A 241 17.70 4.40 -10.27
C LEU A 241 18.07 5.70 -9.56
N CYS A 242 17.99 6.81 -10.29
CA CYS A 242 18.25 8.16 -9.78
C CYS A 242 17.43 9.17 -10.60
N ARG A 243 16.68 10.03 -9.94
CA ARG A 243 15.88 11.08 -10.61
C ARG A 243 16.74 12.07 -11.38
N ALA A 244 17.97 12.32 -10.90
CA ALA A 244 18.91 13.23 -11.54
C ALA A 244 19.42 12.74 -12.90
N ASP A 245 19.30 11.44 -13.20
CA ASP A 245 19.67 10.89 -14.51
C ASP A 245 18.69 11.32 -15.63
N GLY A 246 17.56 11.91 -15.26
CA GLY A 246 16.49 12.25 -16.21
C GLY A 246 15.72 11.02 -16.71
N GLY A 247 14.89 11.24 -17.71
CA GLY A 247 14.00 10.24 -18.31
C GLY A 247 12.55 10.70 -18.27
N VAL A 248 11.70 10.04 -19.07
CA VAL A 248 10.32 10.49 -19.32
C VAL A 248 9.44 10.53 -18.06
N ASP A 249 9.68 9.64 -17.09
CA ASP A 249 8.89 9.51 -15.87
C ASP A 249 9.72 9.66 -14.58
N SER A 250 11.01 10.01 -14.69
CA SER A 250 11.91 10.03 -13.53
C SER A 250 11.51 11.03 -12.46
N ALA A 251 10.96 12.19 -12.86
CA ALA A 251 10.65 13.29 -11.95
C ALA A 251 9.68 12.91 -10.81
N PHE A 252 8.74 11.99 -11.04
CA PHE A 252 7.78 11.51 -10.05
C PHE A 252 8.03 10.08 -9.60
N SER A 253 9.10 9.43 -10.09
CA SER A 253 9.47 8.06 -9.74
C SER A 253 10.20 7.99 -8.40
N MET A 254 10.03 6.89 -7.69
CA MET A 254 10.80 6.60 -6.48
C MET A 254 12.20 6.10 -6.81
N GLU A 255 13.16 6.48 -5.97
CA GLU A 255 14.49 5.89 -5.98
C GLU A 255 14.53 4.61 -5.11
N PRO A 256 15.54 3.74 -5.24
CA PRO A 256 15.55 2.43 -4.58
C PRO A 256 15.42 2.48 -3.05
N SER A 257 16.02 3.49 -2.40
CA SER A 257 15.90 3.67 -0.94
C SER A 257 14.49 4.05 -0.51
N GLU A 258 13.81 4.87 -1.28
CA GLU A 258 12.42 5.29 -1.04
C GLU A 258 11.45 4.12 -1.26
N LEU A 259 11.70 3.30 -2.30
CA LEU A 259 10.92 2.08 -2.55
C LEU A 259 11.05 1.08 -1.41
N ARG A 260 12.27 0.86 -0.89
CA ARG A 260 12.50 0.01 0.27
C ARG A 260 11.72 0.50 1.48
N GLN A 261 11.80 1.79 1.78
CA GLN A 261 11.06 2.39 2.88
C GLN A 261 9.55 2.22 2.71
N LEU A 262 9.04 2.39 1.48
CA LEU A 262 7.62 2.16 1.18
C LEU A 262 7.21 0.72 1.48
N VAL A 263 7.98 -0.27 1.03
CA VAL A 263 7.68 -1.70 1.26
C VAL A 263 7.59 -2.01 2.75
N GLU A 264 8.59 -1.56 3.53
CA GLU A 264 8.62 -1.77 4.97
C GLU A 264 7.46 -1.06 5.68
N ASP A 265 7.21 0.19 5.35
CA ASP A 265 6.17 0.98 6.02
C ASP A 265 4.76 0.55 5.65
N ALA A 266 4.54 0.05 4.41
CA ALA A 266 3.27 -0.52 4.01
C ALA A 266 2.90 -1.74 4.86
N GLU A 267 3.86 -2.64 5.10
CA GLU A 267 3.62 -3.81 5.97
C GLU A 267 3.47 -3.39 7.44
N ARG A 268 4.28 -2.45 7.93
CA ARG A 268 4.13 -1.91 9.29
C ARG A 268 2.76 -1.28 9.49
N ALA A 269 2.27 -0.50 8.50
CA ALA A 269 0.95 0.11 8.55
C ALA A 269 -0.16 -0.95 8.62
N ARG A 270 -0.10 -1.99 7.78
CA ARG A 270 -1.05 -3.11 7.79
C ARG A 270 -1.08 -3.79 9.17
N LEU A 271 0.07 -4.13 9.73
CA LEU A 271 0.18 -4.75 11.04
C LEU A 271 -0.36 -3.85 12.16
N ALA A 272 -0.16 -2.53 12.04
CA ALA A 272 -0.61 -1.55 13.02
C ALA A 272 -2.12 -1.35 13.04
N LEU A 273 -2.83 -1.65 11.95
CA LEU A 273 -4.29 -1.53 11.90
C LEU A 273 -4.98 -2.42 12.93
N GLY A 274 -4.57 -3.68 13.07
CA GLY A 274 -5.14 -4.62 14.02
C GLY A 274 -6.67 -4.64 14.00
N GLY A 275 -7.26 -4.89 15.16
CA GLY A 275 -8.70 -4.79 15.41
C GLY A 275 -9.00 -3.84 16.58
N VAL A 276 -10.26 -3.45 16.74
CA VAL A 276 -10.71 -2.67 17.92
C VAL A 276 -10.45 -3.48 19.17
N ARG A 277 -9.59 -2.99 20.05
CA ARG A 277 -9.20 -3.66 21.29
C ARG A 277 -8.98 -2.66 22.41
N TYR A 278 -9.51 -2.99 23.57
CA TYR A 278 -9.29 -2.27 24.83
C TYR A 278 -8.62 -3.22 25.85
N GLY A 279 -7.92 -2.63 26.82
CA GLY A 279 -7.19 -3.35 27.85
C GLY A 279 -5.75 -3.67 27.43
N PRO A 280 -4.96 -4.28 28.34
CA PRO A 280 -3.54 -4.52 28.09
C PRO A 280 -3.31 -5.63 27.06
N ASN A 281 -2.41 -5.38 26.13
CA ASN A 281 -1.83 -6.38 25.26
C ASN A 281 -0.90 -7.33 26.05
N ALA A 282 -0.47 -8.40 25.41
CA ALA A 282 0.50 -9.32 26.02
C ALA A 282 1.81 -8.59 26.41
N SER A 283 2.26 -7.69 25.53
CA SER A 283 3.44 -6.85 25.76
C SER A 283 3.30 -5.83 26.91
N ASP A 284 2.05 -5.39 27.20
CA ASP A 284 1.79 -4.38 28.24
C ASP A 284 1.63 -4.98 29.65
N ARG A 285 1.46 -6.30 29.75
CA ARG A 285 1.12 -6.97 31.03
C ARG A 285 2.16 -6.70 32.12
N SER A 286 3.43 -6.71 31.78
CA SER A 286 4.51 -6.39 32.71
C SER A 286 4.45 -4.95 33.23
N SER A 287 3.90 -4.04 32.42
CA SER A 287 3.75 -2.63 32.75
C SER A 287 2.58 -2.34 33.69
N LEU A 288 1.67 -3.31 33.90
CA LEU A 288 0.56 -3.16 34.86
C LEU A 288 1.06 -2.92 36.28
N ARG A 289 2.23 -3.47 36.65
CA ARG A 289 2.88 -3.23 37.96
C ARG A 289 3.19 -1.75 38.21
N PHE A 290 3.32 -0.94 37.14
CA PHE A 290 3.61 0.50 37.30
C PHE A 290 2.32 1.35 37.41
N ARG A 291 1.14 0.74 37.44
CA ARG A 291 -0.06 1.45 37.86
C ARG A 291 0.04 1.87 39.31
N ARG A 292 -0.72 2.88 39.71
CA ARG A 292 -0.85 3.23 41.14
C ARG A 292 -1.92 2.36 41.78
N SER A 293 -1.68 2.06 43.08
CA SER A 293 -2.68 1.47 43.96
C SER A 293 -2.51 2.04 45.37
N LEU A 294 -3.45 1.73 46.25
CA LEU A 294 -3.41 2.22 47.62
C LEU A 294 -2.39 1.40 48.46
N TYR A 295 -1.55 2.11 49.16
CA TYR A 295 -0.54 1.54 50.07
C TYR A 295 -0.60 2.23 51.42
N VAL A 296 -0.43 1.44 52.48
CA VAL A 296 -0.10 1.96 53.77
C VAL A 296 1.36 2.47 53.74
N VAL A 297 1.56 3.76 54.06
CA VAL A 297 2.87 4.42 53.92
C VAL A 297 3.52 4.75 55.27
N CYS A 298 2.82 4.53 56.38
CA CYS A 298 3.33 4.57 57.73
C CYS A 298 2.79 3.34 58.46
N ASP A 299 3.54 2.81 59.46
CA ASP A 299 3.05 1.73 60.31
C ASP A 299 1.74 2.16 60.98
N THR A 300 0.71 1.32 60.83
CA THR A 300 -0.66 1.60 61.28
C THR A 300 -1.11 0.44 62.18
N ARG A 301 -1.61 0.78 63.37
CA ARG A 301 -2.04 -0.24 64.36
C ARG A 301 -3.47 -0.68 64.13
N ALA A 302 -3.82 -1.87 64.62
CA ALA A 302 -5.20 -2.36 64.65
C ALA A 302 -6.12 -1.32 65.31
N GLY A 303 -7.26 -1.03 64.65
CA GLY A 303 -8.23 -0.01 65.06
C GLY A 303 -7.85 1.44 64.75
N GLU A 304 -6.66 1.71 64.19
CA GLU A 304 -6.26 3.05 63.77
C GLU A 304 -6.95 3.45 62.47
N VAL A 305 -7.38 4.73 62.41
CA VAL A 305 -8.12 5.25 61.25
C VAL A 305 -7.21 5.50 60.08
N PHE A 306 -7.62 5.07 58.90
CA PHE A 306 -6.95 5.40 57.62
C PHE A 306 -7.18 6.85 57.25
N THR A 307 -6.11 7.59 57.02
CA THR A 307 -6.09 9.00 56.66
C THR A 307 -5.17 9.21 55.44
N ALA A 308 -5.20 10.41 54.85
CA ALA A 308 -4.29 10.78 53.74
C ALA A 308 -2.80 10.79 54.16
N GLU A 309 -2.49 10.71 55.46
CA GLU A 309 -1.12 10.66 55.98
C GLU A 309 -0.56 9.23 55.98
N ASN A 310 -1.40 8.22 56.30
CA ASN A 310 -0.98 6.82 56.40
C ASN A 310 -1.37 5.95 55.19
N VAL A 311 -2.30 6.42 54.28
CA VAL A 311 -2.66 5.75 53.01
C VAL A 311 -2.45 6.69 51.85
N ARG A 312 -1.74 6.20 50.83
CA ARG A 312 -1.49 6.96 49.59
C ARG A 312 -1.64 6.09 48.35
N ALA A 313 -2.05 6.73 47.25
CA ALA A 313 -2.05 6.12 45.93
C ALA A 313 -0.65 6.24 45.31
N ILE A 314 0.14 5.18 45.39
CA ILE A 314 1.53 5.10 44.89
C ILE A 314 1.72 3.87 43.98
N ARG A 315 2.89 3.74 43.38
CA ARG A 315 3.35 2.51 42.72
C ARG A 315 4.01 1.58 43.75
N PRO A 316 3.88 0.25 43.50
CA PRO A 316 3.34 -0.49 42.39
C PRO A 316 1.82 -0.73 42.48
N GLY A 317 1.24 -1.31 41.42
CA GLY A 317 -0.19 -1.57 41.25
C GLY A 317 -0.64 -2.93 41.84
N LEU A 318 -0.32 -3.21 43.09
CA LEU A 318 -0.61 -4.49 43.77
C LEU A 318 -1.71 -4.39 44.83
N GLY A 319 -2.06 -3.17 45.26
CA GLY A 319 -3.11 -2.91 46.24
C GLY A 319 -4.43 -2.52 45.58
N LEU A 320 -5.38 -2.06 46.44
CA LEU A 320 -6.68 -1.54 45.98
C LEU A 320 -6.51 -0.41 44.97
N PRO A 321 -7.37 -0.31 43.97
CA PRO A 321 -7.25 0.76 43.01
C PRO A 321 -7.51 2.13 43.62
N PRO A 322 -6.83 3.19 43.14
CA PRO A 322 -6.95 4.56 43.69
C PRO A 322 -8.39 5.08 43.78
N LYS A 323 -9.27 4.63 42.95
CA LYS A 323 -10.71 5.01 42.94
C LYS A 323 -11.43 4.61 44.24
N ASP A 324 -10.90 3.71 45.00
CA ASP A 324 -11.50 3.25 46.25
C ASP A 324 -10.98 4.05 47.47
N VAL A 325 -10.16 5.09 47.30
CA VAL A 325 -9.55 5.86 48.40
C VAL A 325 -10.63 6.46 49.32
N ASP A 326 -11.71 7.02 48.77
CA ASP A 326 -12.79 7.62 49.61
C ASP A 326 -13.58 6.57 50.39
N ARG A 327 -13.51 5.29 50.00
CA ARG A 327 -14.14 4.17 50.72
C ARG A 327 -13.24 3.63 51.81
N VAL A 328 -11.96 3.94 51.77
CA VAL A 328 -10.94 3.52 52.74
C VAL A 328 -10.72 4.59 53.82
N LEU A 329 -10.60 5.86 53.41
CA LEU A 329 -10.37 6.94 54.35
C LEU A 329 -11.53 7.04 55.37
N GLY A 330 -11.18 7.17 56.62
CA GLY A 330 -12.13 7.22 57.75
C GLY A 330 -12.52 5.85 58.31
N ARG A 331 -12.16 4.74 57.66
CA ARG A 331 -12.27 3.36 58.17
C ARG A 331 -11.08 3.04 59.05
N THR A 332 -11.14 1.88 59.75
CA THR A 332 -10.10 1.45 60.70
C THR A 332 -9.32 0.25 60.12
N ALA A 333 -8.07 0.10 60.57
CA ALA A 333 -7.22 -1.05 60.24
C ALA A 333 -7.68 -2.27 61.03
N ALA A 334 -7.95 -3.38 60.33
CA ALA A 334 -8.41 -4.64 60.91
C ALA A 334 -7.32 -5.34 61.74
N ARG A 335 -6.04 -5.00 61.53
CA ARG A 335 -4.87 -5.53 62.25
C ARG A 335 -3.69 -4.55 62.10
N ASP A 336 -2.58 -4.82 62.81
CA ASP A 336 -1.35 -4.07 62.61
C ASP A 336 -0.83 -4.23 61.18
N ILE A 337 -0.48 -3.12 60.52
CA ILE A 337 -0.05 -3.08 59.13
C ILE A 337 1.24 -2.27 59.04
N SER A 338 2.30 -2.87 58.51
CA SER A 338 3.59 -2.20 58.32
C SER A 338 3.55 -1.27 57.08
N ALA A 339 4.30 -0.19 57.15
CA ALA A 339 4.55 0.69 56.01
C ALA A 339 5.05 -0.10 54.80
N GLY A 340 4.59 0.26 53.58
CA GLY A 340 4.91 -0.45 52.34
C GLY A 340 3.96 -1.62 52.02
N THR A 341 2.93 -1.85 52.85
CA THR A 341 1.91 -2.89 52.59
C THR A 341 0.89 -2.39 51.55
N ALA A 342 0.69 -3.20 50.52
CA ALA A 342 -0.37 -2.98 49.55
C ALA A 342 -1.73 -3.17 50.22
N LEU A 343 -2.59 -2.15 50.18
CA LEU A 343 -3.88 -2.20 50.87
C LEU A 343 -4.83 -3.17 50.16
N ALA A 344 -5.50 -4.01 50.92
CA ALA A 344 -6.52 -4.95 50.49
C ALA A 344 -7.75 -4.85 51.37
N TRP A 345 -8.93 -5.29 50.93
CA TRP A 345 -10.18 -5.13 51.68
C TRP A 345 -10.19 -5.90 53.01
N ASP A 346 -9.41 -6.96 53.13
CA ASP A 346 -9.26 -7.71 54.42
C ASP A 346 -8.46 -6.97 55.49
N LEU A 347 -7.82 -5.86 55.13
CA LEU A 347 -7.12 -4.94 56.00
C LEU A 347 -7.97 -3.75 56.45
N VAL A 348 -9.19 -3.62 55.98
CA VAL A 348 -10.09 -2.46 56.17
C VAL A 348 -11.36 -2.89 56.87
N GLU A 349 -11.61 -2.34 58.04
CA GLU A 349 -12.83 -2.53 58.85
C GLU A 349 -13.85 -1.41 58.71
#